data_09898405ceb3304a68d624caa8d80a60
#
_entry.id   09898405ceb3304a68d624caa8d80a60
#
_cell.length_a   1.000
_cell.length_b   1.000
_cell.length_c   1.000
_cell.angle_alpha   90.00
_cell.angle_beta   90.00
_cell.angle_gamma   90.00
#
_symmetry.space_group_name_H-M   'P 1'
#
loop_
_entity.id
_entity.type
_entity.pdbx_description
1 polymer ?
#
loop_
_entity_poly.entity_id
_entity_poly.type
_entity_poly.pdbx_seq_one_letter_code
_entity_poly.pdbx_strand_id
1 'polypeptide(L)'
;MRTVDDFDETIDDFALTSIALSLKAISMNSTLLDTYGASDRLLFSESDYRNPSSSKAISALQDLMCDKDFCTLYSLFMLALARKELSACSCRLFIGEKPILSQTIEDLSTEITEDELKEAFIDEWGVKYSKDVRKLLKAPKELRRGYSVKEGTRIICNHAFADCSLPNIAIPDSVTDIGDYAFEYCCSLSNMVIPNSVTSIGDYAFFYCIYNHRTTKTNQKYPSVNL
;
A
#
# COMPACT_ATOMS: atom_id res chain seq x y z
N MET A 1 20.35 7.38 -20.69
CA MET A 1 19.69 8.52 -21.35
C MET A 1 18.25 8.08 -21.56
N ARG A 2 17.27 8.78 -20.99
CA ARG A 2 15.84 8.44 -21.21
C ARG A 2 15.44 8.86 -22.60
N THR A 3 14.66 8.05 -23.29
CA THR A 3 14.11 8.35 -24.60
C THR A 3 12.70 8.97 -24.49
N VAL A 4 12.19 9.54 -25.56
CA VAL A 4 10.85 10.14 -25.58
C VAL A 4 9.76 9.09 -25.30
N ASP A 5 10.04 7.82 -25.58
CA ASP A 5 9.12 6.68 -25.35
C ASP A 5 9.06 6.25 -23.87
N ASP A 6 9.97 6.80 -23.02
CA ASP A 6 9.96 6.55 -21.57
C ASP A 6 9.03 7.51 -20.78
N PHE A 7 8.34 8.42 -21.47
CA PHE A 7 7.40 9.38 -20.90
C PHE A 7 5.98 8.84 -20.96
N ASP A 8 5.49 8.28 -19.85
CA ASP A 8 4.08 7.99 -19.67
C ASP A 8 3.49 8.86 -18.54
N GLU A 9 2.18 8.81 -18.37
CA GLU A 9 1.47 9.61 -17.36
C GLU A 9 1.86 9.30 -15.91
N THR A 10 2.60 8.22 -15.68
CA THR A 10 2.99 7.73 -14.35
C THR A 10 4.42 8.09 -13.96
N ILE A 11 5.19 8.66 -14.88
CA ILE A 11 6.65 8.91 -14.66
C ILE A 11 6.92 9.87 -13.51
N ASP A 12 6.00 10.79 -13.27
CA ASP A 12 6.11 11.80 -12.20
C ASP A 12 5.50 11.33 -10.88
N ASP A 13 4.72 10.25 -10.88
CA ASP A 13 4.02 9.77 -9.70
C ASP A 13 4.96 9.39 -8.56
N PHE A 14 6.09 8.74 -8.87
CA PHE A 14 7.10 8.41 -7.86
C PHE A 14 7.75 9.65 -7.26
N ALA A 15 8.11 10.62 -8.09
CA ALA A 15 8.71 11.87 -7.62
C ALA A 15 7.71 12.65 -6.75
N LEU A 16 6.45 12.75 -7.17
CA LEU A 16 5.39 13.41 -6.42
C LEU A 16 5.11 12.70 -5.10
N THR A 17 5.10 11.37 -5.07
CA THR A 17 4.91 10.61 -3.82
C THR A 17 6.08 10.82 -2.85
N SER A 18 7.30 10.83 -3.35
CA SER A 18 8.51 11.12 -2.56
C SER A 18 8.46 12.52 -1.95
N ILE A 19 8.03 13.51 -2.73
CA ILE A 19 7.84 14.89 -2.28
C ILE A 19 6.71 14.97 -1.24
N ALA A 20 5.55 14.38 -1.52
CA ALA A 20 4.40 14.38 -0.62
C ALA A 20 4.74 13.71 0.71
N LEU A 21 5.41 12.55 0.68
CA LEU A 21 5.88 11.86 1.89
C LEU A 21 6.86 12.73 2.69
N SER A 22 7.81 13.37 2.01
CA SER A 22 8.78 14.26 2.66
C SER A 22 8.10 15.45 3.33
N LEU A 23 7.17 16.12 2.63
CA LEU A 23 6.43 17.26 3.17
C LEU A 23 5.55 16.85 4.35
N LYS A 24 4.84 15.73 4.27
CA LYS A 24 4.03 15.19 5.35
C LYS A 24 4.91 14.85 6.56
N ALA A 25 6.04 14.17 6.37
CA ALA A 25 6.99 13.86 7.44
C ALA A 25 7.52 15.13 8.14
N ILE A 26 7.94 16.14 7.36
CA ILE A 26 8.44 17.42 7.88
C ILE A 26 7.33 18.16 8.65
N SER A 27 6.08 18.10 8.19
CA SER A 27 4.94 18.71 8.90
C SER A 27 4.68 18.07 10.26
N MET A 28 4.98 16.78 10.41
CA MET A 28 4.84 16.03 11.67
C MET A 28 6.07 16.19 12.57
N ASN A 29 7.26 16.30 11.97
CA ASN A 29 8.52 16.48 12.68
C ASN A 29 9.49 17.34 11.85
N SER A 30 9.54 18.63 12.16
CA SER A 30 10.36 19.61 11.44
C SER A 30 11.88 19.37 11.54
N THR A 31 12.35 18.67 12.58
CA THR A 31 13.77 18.36 12.75
C THR A 31 14.32 17.43 11.69
N LEU A 32 13.44 16.71 10.98
CA LEU A 32 13.84 15.85 9.86
C LEU A 32 14.46 16.65 8.71
N LEU A 33 13.95 17.86 8.45
CA LEU A 33 14.52 18.72 7.42
C LEU A 33 15.94 19.16 7.77
N ASP A 34 16.17 19.53 9.04
CA ASP A 34 17.49 19.94 9.51
C ASP A 34 18.51 18.80 9.51
N THR A 35 18.01 17.57 9.72
CA THR A 35 18.87 16.38 9.84
C THR A 35 19.20 15.75 8.50
N TYR A 36 18.23 15.67 7.59
CA TYR A 36 18.31 14.91 6.34
C TYR A 36 18.17 15.79 5.09
N GLY A 37 17.61 17.01 5.22
CA GLY A 37 17.45 17.93 4.11
C GLY A 37 18.77 18.52 3.62
N ALA A 38 18.76 19.00 2.37
CA ALA A 38 19.85 19.76 1.78
C ALA A 38 19.30 20.74 0.74
N SER A 39 20.19 21.59 0.15
CA SER A 39 19.79 22.58 -0.85
C SER A 39 19.19 21.99 -2.14
N ASP A 40 19.45 20.72 -2.40
CA ASP A 40 19.06 19.97 -3.60
C ASP A 40 17.97 18.91 -3.35
N ARG A 41 17.54 18.71 -2.10
CA ARG A 41 16.56 17.69 -1.73
C ARG A 41 15.79 18.04 -0.46
N LEU A 42 14.62 17.45 -0.29
CA LEU A 42 13.85 17.54 0.95
C LEU A 42 14.41 16.61 2.03
N LEU A 43 14.19 15.30 1.92
CA LEU A 43 14.68 14.32 2.90
C LEU A 43 15.59 13.27 2.28
N PHE A 44 15.28 12.80 1.07
CA PHE A 44 15.93 11.62 0.49
C PHE A 44 17.04 11.97 -0.48
N SER A 45 18.16 11.31 -0.34
CA SER A 45 19.28 11.34 -1.27
C SER A 45 19.21 10.17 -2.25
N GLU A 46 20.00 10.22 -3.32
CA GLU A 46 20.10 9.12 -4.28
C GLU A 46 20.47 7.79 -3.60
N SER A 47 21.32 7.82 -2.58
CA SER A 47 21.72 6.63 -1.83
C SER A 47 20.56 6.00 -1.06
N ASP A 48 19.59 6.79 -0.59
CA ASP A 48 18.40 6.31 0.12
C ASP A 48 17.48 5.52 -0.82
N TYR A 49 17.34 5.98 -2.07
CA TYR A 49 16.59 5.25 -3.10
C TYR A 49 17.30 3.98 -3.58
N ARG A 50 18.64 4.00 -3.66
CA ARG A 50 19.40 2.83 -4.09
C ARG A 50 19.45 1.73 -3.03
N ASN A 51 19.49 2.11 -1.76
CA ASN A 51 19.59 1.17 -0.63
C ASN A 51 18.66 1.57 0.54
N PRO A 52 17.34 1.42 0.36
CA PRO A 52 16.35 1.86 1.36
C PRO A 52 16.54 1.21 2.73
N SER A 53 16.99 -0.05 2.77
CA SER A 53 17.18 -0.81 4.01
C SER A 53 18.30 -0.29 4.91
N SER A 54 19.24 0.47 4.37
CA SER A 54 20.33 1.10 5.12
C SER A 54 20.14 2.61 5.31
N SER A 55 19.08 3.17 4.76
CA SER A 55 18.78 4.59 4.85
C SER A 55 18.37 5.00 6.26
N LYS A 56 19.14 5.96 6.83
CA LYS A 56 18.79 6.56 8.12
C LYS A 56 17.56 7.48 8.01
N ALA A 57 17.41 8.16 6.88
CA ALA A 57 16.24 9.00 6.62
C ALA A 57 14.96 8.17 6.58
N ILE A 58 14.94 7.07 5.82
CA ILE A 58 13.78 6.16 5.75
C ILE A 58 13.53 5.50 7.11
N SER A 59 14.57 5.12 7.84
CA SER A 59 14.42 4.53 9.18
C SER A 59 13.79 5.51 10.18
N ALA A 60 14.15 6.79 10.12
CA ALA A 60 13.60 7.82 11.00
C ALA A 60 12.09 8.08 10.75
N LEU A 61 11.58 7.74 9.58
CA LEU A 61 10.15 7.88 9.26
C LEU A 61 9.28 6.84 9.97
N GLN A 62 9.86 5.75 10.46
CA GLN A 62 9.10 4.70 11.16
C GLN A 62 8.45 5.20 12.46
N ASP A 63 9.05 6.20 13.11
CA ASP A 63 8.50 6.81 14.32
C ASP A 63 7.21 7.64 14.05
N LEU A 64 6.92 7.91 12.76
CA LEU A 64 5.76 8.70 12.34
C LEU A 64 4.56 7.83 11.91
N MET A 65 4.65 6.51 12.07
CA MET A 65 3.63 5.54 11.59
C MET A 65 2.31 5.57 12.37
N CYS A 66 2.15 6.50 13.30
CA CYS A 66 0.90 6.69 14.04
C CYS A 66 -0.18 7.48 13.26
N ASP A 67 0.19 8.16 12.17
CA ASP A 67 -0.74 8.90 11.29
C ASP A 67 -1.12 8.02 10.09
N LYS A 68 -2.42 7.87 9.83
CA LYS A 68 -2.95 6.99 8.78
C LYS A 68 -2.55 7.40 7.36
N ASP A 69 -2.61 8.70 7.09
CA ASP A 69 -2.28 9.23 5.76
C ASP A 69 -0.79 9.06 5.50
N PHE A 70 0.03 9.29 6.55
CA PHE A 70 1.46 9.05 6.50
C PHE A 70 1.77 7.57 6.25
N CYS A 71 1.12 6.64 6.97
CA CYS A 71 1.28 5.20 6.77
C CYS A 71 1.00 4.78 5.33
N THR A 72 -0.08 5.30 4.75
CA THR A 72 -0.46 4.96 3.38
C THR A 72 0.59 5.50 2.39
N LEU A 73 0.99 6.77 2.51
CA LEU A 73 2.04 7.37 1.68
C LEU A 73 3.37 6.61 1.79
N TYR A 74 3.78 6.30 3.01
CA TYR A 74 5.02 5.57 3.28
C TYR A 74 5.00 4.17 2.66
N SER A 75 3.89 3.46 2.80
CA SER A 75 3.75 2.11 2.26
C SER A 75 3.79 2.10 0.73
N LEU A 76 3.08 3.04 0.08
CA LEU A 76 3.11 3.19 -1.39
C LEU A 76 4.51 3.55 -1.89
N PHE A 77 5.19 4.48 -1.20
CA PHE A 77 6.57 4.84 -1.51
C PHE A 77 7.51 3.64 -1.42
N MET A 78 7.40 2.83 -0.36
CA MET A 78 8.23 1.64 -0.17
C MET A 78 7.94 0.54 -1.21
N LEU A 79 6.66 0.37 -1.60
CA LEU A 79 6.28 -0.55 -2.69
C LEU A 79 6.91 -0.13 -4.01
N ALA A 80 6.85 1.15 -4.34
CA ALA A 80 7.46 1.69 -5.55
C ALA A 80 8.99 1.49 -5.58
N LEU A 81 9.65 1.71 -4.43
CA LEU A 81 11.09 1.45 -4.29
C LEU A 81 11.44 -0.03 -4.48
N ALA A 82 10.64 -0.95 -3.91
CA ALA A 82 10.88 -2.38 -4.01
C ALA A 82 10.77 -2.89 -5.44
N ARG A 83 9.83 -2.37 -6.22
CA ARG A 83 9.63 -2.76 -7.63
C ARG A 83 10.62 -2.14 -8.57
N LYS A 84 11.16 -0.97 -8.26
CA LYS A 84 11.93 -0.12 -9.19
C LYS A 84 11.14 0.27 -10.46
N GLU A 85 9.82 0.20 -10.39
CA GLU A 85 8.90 0.60 -11.45
C GLU A 85 8.11 1.84 -11.02
N LEU A 86 8.05 2.84 -11.88
CA LEU A 86 7.40 4.12 -11.59
C LEU A 86 5.87 4.01 -11.51
N SER A 87 5.29 3.05 -12.22
CA SER A 87 3.85 2.79 -12.28
C SER A 87 3.23 2.23 -10.98
N ALA A 88 4.06 1.83 -10.01
CA ALA A 88 3.58 1.25 -8.76
C ALA A 88 3.03 2.28 -7.76
N CYS A 89 3.14 3.56 -8.05
CA CYS A 89 2.79 4.62 -7.13
C CYS A 89 1.99 5.71 -7.85
N SER A 90 0.70 5.78 -7.62
CA SER A 90 -0.15 6.85 -8.14
C SER A 90 -0.48 7.87 -7.06
N CYS A 91 0.02 9.11 -7.23
CA CYS A 91 -0.32 10.23 -6.37
C CYS A 91 -1.77 10.69 -6.49
N ARG A 92 -2.48 10.25 -7.53
CA ARG A 92 -3.89 10.58 -7.74
C ARG A 92 -4.78 10.15 -6.59
N LEU A 93 -4.35 9.14 -5.84
CA LEU A 93 -5.04 8.66 -4.63
C LEU A 93 -5.06 9.67 -3.48
N PHE A 94 -4.17 10.68 -3.50
CA PHE A 94 -4.03 11.69 -2.45
C PHE A 94 -4.53 13.08 -2.86
N ILE A 95 -4.68 13.32 -4.15
CA ILE A 95 -5.24 14.58 -4.67
C ILE A 95 -6.75 14.42 -4.68
N GLY A 96 -7.40 14.78 -3.58
CA GLY A 96 -8.79 14.52 -3.22
C GLY A 96 -9.89 15.07 -4.12
N GLU A 97 -9.76 15.02 -5.44
CA GLU A 97 -10.87 15.20 -6.36
C GLU A 97 -11.28 13.81 -6.89
N LYS A 98 -12.27 13.22 -6.22
CA LYS A 98 -12.97 12.05 -6.77
C LYS A 98 -13.55 12.46 -8.12
N PRO A 99 -13.16 11.82 -9.25
CA PRO A 99 -13.90 12.01 -10.49
C PRO A 99 -15.35 11.56 -10.24
N ILE A 100 -16.28 12.47 -10.39
CA ILE A 100 -17.72 12.17 -10.36
C ILE A 100 -18.05 11.43 -11.65
N LEU A 101 -17.81 10.13 -11.68
CA LEU A 101 -18.41 9.25 -12.67
C LEU A 101 -19.83 8.96 -12.21
N SER A 102 -20.79 9.69 -12.82
CA SER A 102 -22.21 9.41 -12.70
C SER A 102 -22.55 8.09 -13.41
N GLN A 103 -22.28 6.98 -12.75
CA GLN A 103 -22.94 5.71 -13.01
C GLN A 103 -23.51 5.25 -11.67
N THR A 104 -24.72 4.74 -11.67
CA THR A 104 -25.43 4.17 -10.52
C THR A 104 -24.49 3.24 -9.75
N ILE A 105 -23.80 3.80 -8.78
CA ILE A 105 -22.91 3.08 -7.87
C ILE A 105 -23.87 2.39 -6.91
N GLU A 106 -24.05 1.10 -7.09
CA GLU A 106 -24.41 0.25 -5.96
C GLU A 106 -23.30 0.50 -4.94
N ASP A 107 -23.64 1.09 -3.82
CA ASP A 107 -22.70 1.46 -2.74
C ASP A 107 -22.21 0.16 -2.07
N LEU A 108 -21.25 -0.47 -2.69
CA LEU A 108 -20.65 -1.70 -2.22
C LEU A 108 -19.69 -1.32 -1.07
N SER A 109 -20.14 -1.50 0.17
CA SER A 109 -19.31 -1.30 1.36
C SER A 109 -18.09 -2.22 1.38
N THR A 110 -16.94 -1.72 1.89
CA THR A 110 -15.74 -2.52 2.20
C THR A 110 -15.93 -3.42 3.42
N GLU A 111 -16.98 -3.18 4.22
CA GLU A 111 -17.39 -4.01 5.34
C GLU A 111 -17.86 -5.40 4.87
N ILE A 112 -17.61 -6.39 5.70
CA ILE A 112 -18.02 -7.78 5.45
C ILE A 112 -19.17 -8.11 6.37
N THR A 113 -20.28 -8.58 5.82
CA THR A 113 -21.43 -9.05 6.60
C THR A 113 -21.31 -10.55 6.90
N GLU A 114 -21.99 -11.00 7.98
CA GLU A 114 -22.02 -12.43 8.32
C GLU A 114 -22.71 -13.28 7.23
N ASP A 115 -23.68 -12.70 6.54
CA ASP A 115 -24.41 -13.41 5.48
C ASP A 115 -23.55 -13.56 4.22
N GLU A 116 -22.74 -12.54 3.87
CA GLU A 116 -21.75 -12.66 2.81
C GLU A 116 -20.72 -13.77 3.10
N LEU A 117 -20.31 -13.92 4.36
CA LEU A 117 -19.37 -14.98 4.75
C LEU A 117 -20.00 -16.39 4.67
N LYS A 118 -21.29 -16.53 4.97
CA LYS A 118 -22.00 -17.81 4.89
C LYS A 118 -22.22 -18.27 3.44
N GLU A 119 -22.50 -17.31 2.53
CA GLU A 119 -22.72 -17.56 1.12
C GLU A 119 -21.44 -17.41 0.26
N ALA A 120 -20.29 -17.22 0.90
CA ALA A 120 -19.05 -16.92 0.23
C ALA A 120 -18.65 -18.02 -0.78
N PHE A 121 -18.28 -17.59 -1.97
CA PHE A 121 -17.57 -18.43 -2.91
C PHE A 121 -16.10 -18.58 -2.45
N ILE A 122 -15.61 -19.79 -2.36
CA ILE A 122 -14.22 -20.08 -1.98
C ILE A 122 -13.49 -20.60 -3.21
N ASP A 123 -12.38 -19.96 -3.57
CA ASP A 123 -11.56 -20.40 -4.69
C ASP A 123 -10.62 -21.56 -4.31
N GLU A 124 -9.84 -22.06 -5.29
CA GLU A 124 -8.89 -23.16 -5.13
C GLU A 124 -7.75 -22.87 -4.12
N TRP A 125 -7.55 -21.61 -3.76
CA TRP A 125 -6.53 -21.15 -2.79
C TRP A 125 -7.11 -20.86 -1.41
N GLY A 126 -8.42 -21.05 -1.24
CA GLY A 126 -9.11 -20.77 0.01
C GLY A 126 -9.49 -19.30 0.20
N VAL A 127 -9.33 -18.47 -0.84
CA VAL A 127 -9.76 -17.06 -0.79
C VAL A 127 -11.26 -16.97 -0.95
N LYS A 128 -11.89 -16.22 -0.06
CA LYS A 128 -13.35 -16.03 0.00
C LYS A 128 -13.75 -14.79 -0.76
N TYR A 129 -14.75 -14.93 -1.60
CA TYR A 129 -15.38 -13.86 -2.36
C TYR A 129 -16.87 -13.80 -2.03
N SER A 130 -17.50 -12.65 -2.28
CA SER A 130 -18.96 -12.59 -2.35
C SER A 130 -19.48 -13.53 -3.44
N LYS A 131 -20.75 -13.94 -3.35
CA LYS A 131 -21.38 -14.88 -4.28
C LYS A 131 -21.27 -14.44 -5.75
N ASP A 132 -21.32 -13.13 -5.99
CA ASP A 132 -21.20 -12.51 -7.31
C ASP A 132 -19.75 -12.17 -7.71
N VAL A 133 -18.78 -12.52 -6.87
CA VAL A 133 -17.34 -12.28 -7.04
C VAL A 133 -16.95 -10.78 -7.04
N ARG A 134 -17.86 -9.86 -6.80
CA ARG A 134 -17.57 -8.42 -6.78
C ARG A 134 -16.74 -7.96 -5.58
N LYS A 135 -16.81 -8.68 -4.46
CA LYS A 135 -16.05 -8.39 -3.24
C LYS A 135 -15.09 -9.55 -2.93
N LEU A 136 -13.82 -9.24 -2.69
CA LEU A 136 -12.88 -10.16 -2.08
C LEU A 136 -12.99 -9.99 -0.57
N LEU A 137 -13.55 -11.00 0.11
CA LEU A 137 -13.90 -10.94 1.53
C LEU A 137 -12.69 -11.25 2.42
N LYS A 138 -12.05 -12.41 2.20
CA LYS A 138 -10.98 -12.87 3.09
C LYS A 138 -10.06 -13.87 2.41
N ALA A 139 -8.75 -13.69 2.56
CA ALA A 139 -7.74 -14.67 2.20
C ALA A 139 -7.30 -15.48 3.43
N PRO A 140 -6.88 -16.74 3.28
CA PRO A 140 -6.31 -17.51 4.37
C PRO A 140 -4.91 -16.99 4.72
N LYS A 141 -4.55 -16.97 6.01
CA LYS A 141 -3.23 -16.51 6.49
C LYS A 141 -2.07 -17.36 5.95
N GLU A 142 -2.35 -18.60 5.61
CA GLU A 142 -1.41 -19.56 5.05
C GLU A 142 -1.09 -19.32 3.57
N LEU A 143 -1.72 -18.34 2.93
CA LEU A 143 -1.45 -17.98 1.54
C LEU A 143 -0.03 -17.41 1.40
N ARG A 144 0.91 -18.28 0.95
CA ARG A 144 2.35 -17.98 0.87
C ARG A 144 2.90 -17.94 -0.55
N ARG A 145 2.03 -17.76 -1.52
CA ARG A 145 2.39 -17.69 -2.95
C ARG A 145 1.85 -16.43 -3.58
N GLY A 146 2.33 -16.13 -4.79
CA GLY A 146 1.72 -15.08 -5.60
C GLY A 146 0.25 -15.38 -5.85
N TYR A 147 -0.58 -14.37 -5.75
CA TYR A 147 -2.02 -14.49 -5.94
C TYR A 147 -2.49 -13.47 -6.97
N SER A 148 -3.45 -13.88 -7.80
CA SER A 148 -4.14 -13.00 -8.74
C SER A 148 -5.59 -12.87 -8.31
N VAL A 149 -6.00 -11.66 -7.98
CA VAL A 149 -7.40 -11.36 -7.66
C VAL A 149 -8.25 -11.62 -8.89
N LYS A 150 -9.44 -12.20 -8.71
CA LYS A 150 -10.33 -12.55 -9.83
C LYS A 150 -10.82 -11.32 -10.57
N GLU A 151 -10.88 -11.43 -11.89
CA GLU A 151 -11.50 -10.41 -12.74
C GLU A 151 -12.96 -10.18 -12.33
N GLY A 152 -13.41 -8.92 -12.42
CA GLY A 152 -14.74 -8.51 -11.97
C GLY A 152 -14.84 -8.15 -10.49
N THR A 153 -13.80 -8.44 -9.69
CA THR A 153 -13.72 -7.96 -8.30
C THR A 153 -13.60 -6.43 -8.32
N ARG A 154 -14.48 -5.76 -7.60
CA ARG A 154 -14.51 -4.29 -7.44
C ARG A 154 -13.91 -3.84 -6.12
N ILE A 155 -14.09 -4.63 -5.07
CA ILE A 155 -13.71 -4.27 -3.71
C ILE A 155 -12.82 -5.36 -3.11
N ILE A 156 -11.70 -4.92 -2.54
CA ILE A 156 -10.93 -5.70 -1.58
C ILE A 156 -11.37 -5.24 -0.20
N CYS A 157 -12.06 -6.10 0.55
CA CYS A 157 -12.68 -5.75 1.82
C CYS A 157 -11.67 -5.46 2.94
N ASN A 158 -12.18 -4.91 4.05
CA ASN A 158 -11.41 -4.64 5.25
C ASN A 158 -10.71 -5.93 5.74
N HIS A 159 -9.43 -5.82 6.09
CA HIS A 159 -8.60 -6.94 6.55
C HIS A 159 -8.55 -8.15 5.61
N ALA A 160 -8.83 -7.99 4.31
CA ALA A 160 -8.98 -9.12 3.37
C ALA A 160 -7.72 -10.00 3.27
N PHE A 161 -6.53 -9.41 3.29
CA PHE A 161 -5.24 -10.10 3.27
C PHE A 161 -4.42 -9.89 4.55
N ALA A 162 -5.02 -9.43 5.64
CA ALA A 162 -4.28 -9.19 6.88
C ALA A 162 -3.52 -10.45 7.34
N ASP A 163 -2.25 -10.27 7.75
CA ASP A 163 -1.31 -11.33 8.17
C ASP A 163 -0.95 -12.35 7.06
N CYS A 164 -1.25 -12.10 5.81
CA CYS A 164 -0.88 -13.00 4.73
C CYS A 164 0.61 -12.87 4.36
N SER A 165 1.27 -14.00 4.14
CA SER A 165 2.70 -14.04 3.78
C SER A 165 2.93 -14.15 2.26
N LEU A 166 2.06 -13.52 1.44
CA LEU A 166 2.18 -13.59 -0.01
C LEU A 166 3.31 -12.67 -0.53
N PRO A 167 4.14 -13.13 -1.46
CA PRO A 167 5.26 -12.34 -1.99
C PRO A 167 4.82 -11.35 -3.07
N ASN A 168 3.75 -11.64 -3.79
CA ASN A 168 3.20 -10.79 -4.84
C ASN A 168 1.69 -10.96 -4.96
N ILE A 169 1.03 -9.91 -5.41
CA ILE A 169 -0.39 -9.91 -5.74
C ILE A 169 -0.62 -9.13 -7.03
N ALA A 170 -1.45 -9.67 -7.91
CA ALA A 170 -1.96 -8.97 -9.08
C ALA A 170 -3.39 -8.52 -8.79
N ILE A 171 -3.63 -7.22 -8.90
CA ILE A 171 -4.93 -6.59 -8.72
C ILE A 171 -5.43 -6.19 -10.11
N PRO A 172 -6.61 -6.67 -10.55
CA PRO A 172 -7.15 -6.34 -11.86
C PRO A 172 -7.70 -4.91 -11.92
N ASP A 173 -7.80 -4.37 -13.13
CA ASP A 173 -8.35 -3.03 -13.39
C ASP A 173 -9.84 -2.89 -13.06
N SER A 174 -10.51 -3.97 -12.69
CA SER A 174 -11.89 -3.91 -12.19
C SER A 174 -11.99 -3.41 -10.74
N VAL A 175 -10.88 -3.45 -9.97
CA VAL A 175 -10.86 -3.02 -8.56
C VAL A 175 -10.87 -1.49 -8.47
N THR A 176 -11.82 -0.97 -7.71
CA THR A 176 -12.01 0.47 -7.46
C THR A 176 -11.71 0.86 -6.01
N ASP A 177 -11.88 -0.07 -5.07
CA ASP A 177 -11.77 0.21 -3.65
C ASP A 177 -10.95 -0.85 -2.92
N ILE A 178 -10.08 -0.38 -2.02
CA ILE A 178 -9.29 -1.18 -1.10
C ILE A 178 -9.68 -0.75 0.32
N GLY A 179 -10.15 -1.69 1.13
CA GLY A 179 -10.65 -1.43 2.48
C GLY A 179 -9.56 -1.19 3.52
N ASP A 180 -10.04 -0.90 4.74
CA ASP A 180 -9.17 -0.65 5.88
C ASP A 180 -8.36 -1.90 6.23
N TYR A 181 -7.08 -1.71 6.56
CA TYR A 181 -6.18 -2.79 6.96
C TYR A 181 -6.12 -3.96 5.94
N ALA A 182 -6.49 -3.75 4.68
CA ALA A 182 -6.66 -4.81 3.69
C ALA A 182 -5.41 -5.69 3.53
N PHE A 183 -4.23 -5.12 3.65
CA PHE A 183 -2.92 -5.80 3.55
C PHE A 183 -2.08 -5.63 4.82
N GLU A 184 -2.73 -5.42 5.97
CA GLU A 184 -2.02 -5.27 7.25
C GLU A 184 -1.10 -6.47 7.50
N TYR A 185 0.14 -6.22 7.97
CA TYR A 185 1.16 -7.22 8.26
C TYR A 185 1.53 -8.17 7.09
N CYS A 186 1.29 -7.76 5.84
CA CYS A 186 1.77 -8.50 4.67
C CYS A 186 3.29 -8.33 4.45
N CYS A 187 4.10 -8.73 5.44
CA CYS A 187 5.54 -8.45 5.48
C CYS A 187 6.37 -9.05 4.33
N SER A 188 5.82 -10.01 3.61
CA SER A 188 6.48 -10.65 2.46
C SER A 188 6.15 -9.99 1.13
N LEU A 189 5.19 -9.05 1.10
CA LEU A 189 4.69 -8.44 -0.11
C LEU A 189 5.75 -7.51 -0.72
N SER A 190 6.34 -7.92 -1.82
CA SER A 190 7.40 -7.19 -2.53
C SER A 190 7.02 -6.75 -3.94
N ASN A 191 5.94 -7.36 -4.48
CA ASN A 191 5.44 -7.08 -5.81
C ASN A 191 3.92 -6.88 -5.78
N MET A 192 3.49 -5.61 -5.83
CA MET A 192 2.10 -5.23 -6.00
C MET A 192 2.03 -4.01 -6.92
N VAL A 193 1.13 -4.05 -7.88
CA VAL A 193 0.71 -2.88 -8.65
C VAL A 193 -0.67 -2.52 -8.18
N ILE A 194 -0.87 -1.26 -7.82
CA ILE A 194 -2.19 -0.71 -7.61
C ILE A 194 -2.65 -0.14 -8.94
N PRO A 195 -3.69 -0.70 -9.57
CA PRO A 195 -4.15 -0.23 -10.87
C PRO A 195 -4.74 1.19 -10.78
N ASN A 196 -4.73 1.92 -11.89
CA ASN A 196 -5.28 3.28 -11.97
C ASN A 196 -6.81 3.35 -11.75
N SER A 197 -7.48 2.22 -11.79
CA SER A 197 -8.91 2.08 -11.46
C SER A 197 -9.23 2.27 -9.99
N VAL A 198 -8.23 2.07 -9.09
CA VAL A 198 -8.42 2.23 -7.65
C VAL A 198 -8.57 3.72 -7.33
N THR A 199 -9.75 4.08 -6.82
CA THR A 199 -10.13 5.45 -6.46
C THR A 199 -10.21 5.67 -4.96
N SER A 200 -10.21 4.59 -4.16
CA SER A 200 -10.28 4.66 -2.70
C SER A 200 -9.36 3.62 -2.05
N ILE A 201 -8.62 4.07 -1.05
CA ILE A 201 -7.81 3.22 -0.18
C ILE A 201 -8.16 3.55 1.26
N GLY A 202 -8.56 2.54 2.01
CA GLY A 202 -8.96 2.64 3.41
C GLY A 202 -7.80 2.92 4.37
N ASP A 203 -8.17 3.17 5.61
CA ASP A 203 -7.22 3.50 6.66
C ASP A 203 -6.27 2.32 6.94
N TYR A 204 -4.98 2.60 7.08
CA TYR A 204 -3.96 1.59 7.38
C TYR A 204 -3.94 0.39 6.41
N ALA A 205 -4.43 0.53 5.17
CA ALA A 205 -4.56 -0.56 4.20
C ALA A 205 -3.28 -1.37 4.02
N PHE A 206 -2.11 -0.73 4.13
CA PHE A 206 -0.78 -1.34 3.98
C PHE A 206 0.06 -1.28 5.26
N PHE A 207 -0.57 -1.22 6.42
CA PHE A 207 0.13 -1.09 7.69
C PHE A 207 1.07 -2.29 7.93
N TYR A 208 2.34 -2.02 8.26
CA TYR A 208 3.41 -3.01 8.38
C TYR A 208 3.57 -3.97 7.17
N CYS A 209 3.14 -3.55 5.98
CA CYS A 209 3.22 -4.39 4.78
C CYS A 209 4.66 -4.63 4.31
N ILE A 210 5.57 -3.68 4.53
CA ILE A 210 6.94 -3.72 4.02
C ILE A 210 7.92 -3.60 5.19
N TYR A 211 7.88 -4.57 6.07
CA TYR A 211 8.94 -4.73 7.07
C TYR A 211 9.96 -5.74 6.53
N ASN A 212 10.98 -5.28 5.83
CA ASN A 212 12.10 -6.12 5.43
C ASN A 212 12.81 -6.62 6.68
N HIS A 213 12.44 -7.79 7.16
CA HIS A 213 13.23 -8.59 8.11
C HIS A 213 14.53 -9.07 7.45
N ARG A 214 15.40 -8.15 7.07
CA ARG A 214 16.83 -8.38 6.88
C ARG A 214 17.62 -7.53 7.87
N THR A 215 17.25 -7.57 9.12
CA THR A 215 18.18 -7.24 10.20
C THR A 215 18.15 -8.37 11.22
N THR A 216 19.23 -9.15 11.15
CA THR A 216 19.80 -9.96 12.20
C THR A 216 19.35 -9.54 13.60
N LYS A 217 18.81 -10.55 14.33
CA LYS A 217 18.87 -10.73 15.77
C LYS A 217 19.33 -9.49 16.58
N THR A 218 18.38 -8.71 17.02
CA THR A 218 18.48 -8.06 18.32
C THR A 218 17.10 -8.09 18.97
N ASN A 219 17.06 -8.74 20.13
CA ASN A 219 15.94 -8.77 21.03
C ASN A 219 15.47 -7.33 21.31
N GLN A 220 14.37 -6.91 20.77
CA GLN A 220 13.62 -5.78 21.27
C GLN A 220 12.19 -6.23 21.58
N LYS A 221 11.99 -6.34 22.87
CA LYS A 221 10.73 -6.54 23.57
C LYS A 221 9.76 -5.42 23.15
N TYR A 222 8.64 -5.77 22.55
CA TYR A 222 7.56 -4.84 22.26
C TYR A 222 7.06 -4.19 23.56
N PRO A 223 6.87 -2.87 23.62
CA PRO A 223 6.10 -2.31 24.71
C PRO A 223 4.65 -2.74 24.54
N SER A 224 4.13 -3.46 25.52
CA SER A 224 2.72 -3.75 25.70
C SER A 224 1.97 -2.42 25.82
N VAL A 225 1.20 -2.05 24.81
CA VAL A 225 0.21 -0.98 24.93
C VAL A 225 -0.97 -1.59 25.69
N ASN A 226 -1.03 -1.26 26.98
CA ASN A 226 -2.23 -1.46 27.78
C ASN A 226 -3.33 -0.51 27.26
N LEU A 227 -4.54 -1.05 27.15
CA LEU A 227 -5.83 -0.48 26.85
C LEU A 227 -6.09 0.91 27.47
#